data_9ebcef454fb475652d87279c61716010
#
_entry.id   9ebcef454fb475652d87279c61716010
#
_cell.length_a   1.000
_cell.length_b   1.000
_cell.length_c   1.000
_cell.angle_alpha   90.00
_cell.angle_beta   90.00
_cell.angle_gamma   90.00
#
_symmetry.space_group_name_H-M   'P 1'
#
loop_
_entity.id
_entity.type
_entity.pdbx_description
1 polymer ?
#
loop_
_entity_poly.entity_id
_entity_poly.type
_entity_poly.pdbx_seq_one_letter_code
_entity_poly.pdbx_strand_id
1 'polypeptide(L)'
;VLPLAHVKSLLFGNGLVSLPFAVYGGVAAIDEQAAELLETEAQTLAGKLGVEHLELRNVAPRHPDWPTQDLYVTFRKAILPDEEANMLAIPRKQRAMVRKGIANGLVAEVDATIDRFFALYADNVHRHGTPAMPRRYFQALRDEFGRDCEVLTVVGSDGTPLSSVLTFYFRDEVLPYYAGDAEAARHSAANDFKYWALMRRACAQGLKVFDYGRSKQGTGSYSFKKNWGFEPTPLHYEYRLYKRDAIPQNNPANAKYRLFIEAWRRMPIGLANLIGPHIVRNLG
;
A
#
# COMPACT_ATOMS: atom_id res chain seq x y z
N VAL A 1 -13.08 -17.97 -3.45
CA VAL A 1 -12.46 -17.25 -4.58
C VAL A 1 -10.96 -17.14 -4.38
N LEU A 2 -10.20 -17.16 -5.49
CA LEU A 2 -8.77 -16.85 -5.51
C LEU A 2 -8.51 -15.99 -6.75
N PRO A 3 -8.43 -14.65 -6.60
CA PRO A 3 -8.20 -13.76 -7.73
C PRO A 3 -6.76 -13.88 -8.19
N LEU A 4 -6.55 -14.12 -9.49
CA LEU A 4 -5.23 -14.30 -10.09
C LEU A 4 -5.05 -13.37 -11.29
N ALA A 5 -3.86 -12.81 -11.45
CA ALA A 5 -3.48 -12.07 -12.63
C ALA A 5 -2.23 -12.69 -13.28
N HIS A 6 -2.28 -12.84 -14.60
CA HIS A 6 -1.11 -13.23 -15.38
C HIS A 6 -0.27 -12.00 -15.72
N VAL A 7 0.84 -11.83 -15.03
CA VAL A 7 1.79 -10.73 -15.23
C VAL A 7 2.92 -11.23 -16.13
N LYS A 8 2.98 -10.70 -17.35
CA LYS A 8 4.00 -11.07 -18.34
C LYS A 8 4.73 -9.83 -18.84
N SER A 9 6.03 -9.79 -18.65
CA SER A 9 6.89 -8.66 -19.04
C SER A 9 8.27 -9.15 -19.43
N LEU A 10 8.88 -8.50 -20.42
CA LEU A 10 10.28 -8.75 -20.80
C LEU A 10 11.27 -8.37 -19.70
N LEU A 11 10.91 -7.40 -18.85
CA LEU A 11 11.79 -6.87 -17.79
C LEU A 11 11.59 -7.56 -16.44
N PHE A 12 10.36 -7.99 -16.14
CA PHE A 12 10.00 -8.48 -14.79
C PHE A 12 9.59 -9.96 -14.76
N GLY A 13 9.64 -10.65 -15.92
CA GLY A 13 9.38 -12.08 -16.02
C GLY A 13 7.92 -12.42 -16.33
N ASN A 14 7.55 -13.69 -16.09
CA ASN A 14 6.27 -14.29 -16.43
C ASN A 14 5.72 -15.04 -15.21
N GLY A 15 4.82 -14.42 -14.47
CA GLY A 15 4.25 -14.98 -13.25
C GLY A 15 2.73 -14.95 -13.23
N LEU A 16 2.15 -15.88 -12.47
CA LEU A 16 0.75 -15.84 -12.06
C LEU A 16 0.72 -15.38 -10.60
N VAL A 17 0.08 -14.24 -10.33
CA VAL A 17 0.15 -13.56 -9.03
C VAL A 17 -1.24 -13.38 -8.46
N SER A 18 -1.43 -13.75 -7.20
CA SER A 18 -2.68 -13.52 -6.51
C SER A 18 -2.82 -12.04 -6.14
N LEU A 19 -3.75 -11.36 -6.80
CA LEU A 19 -4.13 -9.96 -6.61
C LEU A 19 -2.91 -9.01 -6.59
N PRO A 20 -2.26 -8.76 -7.75
CA PRO A 20 -1.16 -7.79 -7.84
C PRO A 20 -1.56 -6.43 -7.28
N PHE A 21 -0.59 -5.71 -6.69
CA PHE A 21 -0.78 -4.42 -6.00
C PHE A 21 -1.55 -4.48 -4.68
N ALA A 22 -2.16 -5.62 -4.33
CA ALA A 22 -2.79 -5.78 -3.02
C ALA A 22 -1.79 -6.26 -1.96
N VAL A 23 -2.13 -5.96 -0.70
CA VAL A 23 -1.38 -6.43 0.47
C VAL A 23 -1.69 -7.90 0.73
N TYR A 24 -2.98 -8.23 0.65
CA TYR A 24 -3.54 -9.56 0.86
C TYR A 24 -4.18 -10.04 -0.45
N GLY A 25 -3.94 -11.26 -0.83
CA GLY A 25 -4.45 -11.81 -2.09
C GLY A 25 -4.55 -13.34 -2.06
N GLY A 26 -4.47 -13.93 -0.88
CA GLY A 26 -4.64 -15.36 -0.68
C GLY A 26 -6.06 -15.86 -0.98
N VAL A 27 -6.25 -17.14 -0.86
CA VAL A 27 -7.55 -17.78 -1.06
C VAL A 27 -8.56 -17.31 -0.01
N ALA A 28 -9.79 -17.00 -0.45
CA ALA A 28 -10.94 -16.78 0.40
C ALA A 28 -12.00 -17.86 0.10
N ALA A 29 -12.18 -18.80 1.01
CA ALA A 29 -13.06 -19.95 0.87
C ALA A 29 -13.93 -20.15 2.12
N ILE A 30 -14.98 -20.90 2.00
CA ILE A 30 -15.90 -21.24 3.09
C ILE A 30 -15.33 -22.31 4.02
N ASP A 31 -14.46 -23.17 3.48
CA ASP A 31 -13.83 -24.28 4.20
C ASP A 31 -12.46 -24.61 3.54
N GLU A 32 -11.70 -25.48 4.18
CA GLU A 32 -10.37 -25.86 3.73
C GLU A 32 -10.41 -26.68 2.42
N GLN A 33 -11.40 -27.53 2.22
CA GLN A 33 -11.53 -28.30 0.97
C GLN A 33 -11.71 -27.39 -0.25
N ALA A 34 -12.54 -26.34 -0.12
CA ALA A 34 -12.70 -25.34 -1.18
C ALA A 34 -11.43 -24.51 -1.41
N ALA A 35 -10.67 -24.25 -0.33
CA ALA A 35 -9.39 -23.56 -0.44
C ALA A 35 -8.37 -24.40 -1.23
N GLU A 36 -8.20 -25.66 -0.89
CA GLU A 36 -7.30 -26.61 -1.55
C GLU A 36 -7.64 -26.80 -3.04
N LEU A 37 -8.94 -26.89 -3.37
CA LEU A 37 -9.40 -26.96 -4.76
C LEU A 37 -9.01 -25.73 -5.56
N LEU A 38 -9.22 -24.52 -5.01
CA LEU A 38 -8.87 -23.27 -5.68
C LEU A 38 -7.35 -23.15 -5.88
N GLU A 39 -6.55 -23.56 -4.91
CA GLU A 39 -5.09 -23.53 -5.00
C GLU A 39 -4.55 -24.58 -5.98
N THR A 40 -5.19 -25.75 -6.05
CA THR A 40 -4.88 -26.79 -7.04
C THR A 40 -5.19 -26.31 -8.46
N GLU A 41 -6.34 -25.67 -8.66
CA GLU A 41 -6.69 -25.07 -9.95
C GLU A 41 -5.76 -23.92 -10.34
N ALA A 42 -5.31 -23.12 -9.37
CA ALA A 42 -4.30 -22.08 -9.62
C ALA A 42 -2.97 -22.68 -10.10
N GLN A 43 -2.53 -23.78 -9.53
CA GLN A 43 -1.33 -24.52 -9.96
C GLN A 43 -1.51 -25.11 -11.36
N THR A 44 -2.67 -25.68 -11.63
CA THR A 44 -3.03 -26.22 -12.96
C THR A 44 -3.02 -25.11 -14.01
N LEU A 45 -3.62 -23.94 -13.69
CA LEU A 45 -3.63 -22.77 -14.56
C LEU A 45 -2.21 -22.24 -14.81
N ALA A 46 -1.38 -22.18 -13.77
CA ALA A 46 0.02 -21.76 -13.89
C ALA A 46 0.81 -22.66 -14.86
N GLY A 47 0.59 -23.99 -14.77
CA GLY A 47 1.16 -24.96 -15.71
C GLY A 47 0.69 -24.75 -17.14
N LYS A 48 -0.63 -24.56 -17.37
CA LYS A 48 -1.22 -24.31 -18.71
C LYS A 48 -0.70 -23.01 -19.33
N LEU A 49 -0.52 -21.94 -18.53
CA LEU A 49 0.02 -20.66 -18.98
C LEU A 49 1.54 -20.68 -19.19
N GLY A 50 2.21 -21.73 -18.71
CA GLY A 50 3.66 -21.88 -18.80
C GLY A 50 4.43 -20.76 -18.10
N VAL A 51 3.93 -20.30 -16.95
CA VAL A 51 4.57 -19.25 -16.15
C VAL A 51 5.87 -19.74 -15.50
N GLU A 52 6.69 -18.83 -15.05
CA GLU A 52 7.93 -19.13 -14.32
C GLU A 52 7.64 -19.43 -12.85
N HIS A 53 6.60 -18.80 -12.29
CA HIS A 53 6.17 -18.98 -10.90
C HIS A 53 4.69 -18.63 -10.70
N LEU A 54 4.11 -19.20 -9.65
CA LEU A 54 2.86 -18.79 -9.01
C LEU A 54 3.21 -18.12 -7.68
N GLU A 55 2.67 -16.93 -7.42
CA GLU A 55 2.81 -16.19 -6.16
C GLU A 55 1.44 -16.09 -5.47
N LEU A 56 1.35 -16.60 -4.24
CA LEU A 56 0.17 -16.47 -3.38
C LEU A 56 0.49 -15.54 -2.20
N ARG A 57 -0.30 -14.47 -2.05
CA ARG A 57 -0.12 -13.43 -1.00
C ARG A 57 -0.95 -13.76 0.22
N ASN A 58 -0.51 -14.77 0.96
CA ASN A 58 -1.22 -15.28 2.11
C ASN A 58 -0.97 -14.44 3.38
N VAL A 59 -1.95 -14.39 4.27
CA VAL A 59 -1.85 -13.79 5.62
C VAL A 59 -1.20 -14.76 6.60
N ALA A 60 -1.47 -16.05 6.43
CA ALA A 60 -0.91 -17.14 7.21
C ALA A 60 -0.25 -18.16 6.29
N PRO A 61 0.74 -18.95 6.77
CA PRO A 61 1.39 -19.99 5.96
C PRO A 61 0.37 -21.06 5.56
N ARG A 62 0.41 -21.46 4.30
CA ARG A 62 -0.43 -22.53 3.75
C ARG A 62 0.37 -23.65 3.09
N HIS A 63 1.53 -23.32 2.53
CA HIS A 63 2.37 -24.26 1.80
C HIS A 63 3.78 -24.29 2.42
N PRO A 64 4.00 -25.09 3.49
CA PRO A 64 5.26 -25.08 4.24
C PRO A 64 6.48 -25.50 3.39
N ASP A 65 6.25 -26.25 2.31
CA ASP A 65 7.30 -26.71 1.40
C ASP A 65 7.62 -25.72 0.27
N TRP A 66 6.86 -24.63 0.17
CA TRP A 66 7.12 -23.61 -0.86
C TRP A 66 8.10 -22.54 -0.38
N PRO A 67 8.99 -22.07 -1.24
CA PRO A 67 9.79 -20.90 -0.93
C PRO A 67 8.90 -19.71 -0.54
N THR A 68 9.23 -19.07 0.59
CA THR A 68 8.47 -17.93 1.12
C THR A 68 9.35 -16.70 1.16
N GLN A 69 8.78 -15.55 0.78
CA GLN A 69 9.46 -14.27 0.90
C GLN A 69 9.09 -13.62 2.24
N ASP A 70 10.05 -13.50 3.14
CA ASP A 70 9.93 -12.92 4.48
C ASP A 70 10.21 -11.40 4.53
N LEU A 71 10.25 -10.77 3.37
CA LEU A 71 10.62 -9.37 3.20
C LEU A 71 9.54 -8.39 3.71
N TYR A 72 8.28 -8.82 3.70
CA TYR A 72 7.13 -7.98 3.95
C TYR A 72 6.44 -8.30 5.27
N VAL A 73 6.00 -7.24 5.92
CA VAL A 73 5.15 -7.31 7.12
C VAL A 73 3.93 -6.43 6.93
N THR A 74 2.85 -6.73 7.62
CA THR A 74 1.70 -5.83 7.79
C THR A 74 1.69 -5.22 9.17
N PHE A 75 0.91 -4.14 9.33
CA PHE A 75 0.78 -3.41 10.59
C PHE A 75 -0.69 -3.15 10.87
N ARG A 76 -1.23 -3.83 11.86
CA ARG A 76 -2.63 -3.72 12.28
C ARG A 76 -2.72 -3.39 13.76
N LYS A 77 -3.65 -2.52 14.12
CA LYS A 77 -3.86 -2.12 15.52
C LYS A 77 -5.34 -1.89 15.78
N ALA A 78 -5.81 -2.24 16.97
CA ALA A 78 -7.15 -1.91 17.40
C ALA A 78 -7.34 -0.39 17.51
N ILE A 79 -8.51 0.09 17.06
CA ILE A 79 -9.00 1.45 17.31
C ILE A 79 -9.75 1.40 18.62
N LEU A 80 -9.38 2.26 19.55
CA LEU A 80 -10.05 2.40 20.82
C LEU A 80 -11.36 3.20 20.65
N PRO A 81 -12.39 2.97 21.49
CA PRO A 81 -13.68 3.65 21.34
C PRO A 81 -13.63 5.16 21.56
N ASP A 82 -12.59 5.66 22.22
CA ASP A 82 -12.44 7.06 22.60
C ASP A 82 -11.25 7.70 21.89
N GLU A 83 -11.44 8.94 21.41
CA GLU A 83 -10.43 9.73 20.71
C GLU A 83 -9.20 10.00 21.59
N GLU A 84 -9.41 10.36 22.86
CA GLU A 84 -8.32 10.67 23.79
C GLU A 84 -7.49 9.42 24.08
N ALA A 85 -8.13 8.27 24.28
CA ALA A 85 -7.44 6.99 24.45
C ALA A 85 -6.60 6.62 23.22
N ASN A 86 -7.10 6.82 22.00
CA ASN A 86 -6.30 6.64 20.77
C ASN A 86 -5.12 7.58 20.73
N MET A 87 -5.28 8.86 21.09
CA MET A 87 -4.18 9.83 21.15
C MET A 87 -3.11 9.39 22.15
N LEU A 88 -3.51 8.93 23.33
CA LEU A 88 -2.60 8.46 24.38
C LEU A 88 -1.87 7.17 23.99
N ALA A 89 -2.51 6.31 23.20
CA ALA A 89 -1.93 5.08 22.67
C ALA A 89 -0.85 5.31 21.59
N ILE A 90 -0.75 6.53 21.03
CA ILE A 90 0.37 6.92 20.16
C ILE A 90 1.61 7.17 21.02
N PRO A 91 2.79 6.57 20.72
CA PRO A 91 4.02 6.82 21.45
C PRO A 91 4.36 8.32 21.54
N ARG A 92 4.94 8.73 22.66
CA ARG A 92 5.16 10.14 23.02
C ARG A 92 5.77 10.98 21.91
N LYS A 93 6.77 10.45 21.19
CA LYS A 93 7.46 11.17 20.12
C LYS A 93 6.50 11.47 18.95
N GLN A 94 5.76 10.48 18.48
CA GLN A 94 4.82 10.65 17.37
C GLN A 94 3.60 11.48 17.78
N ARG A 95 3.12 11.30 19.01
CA ARG A 95 2.07 12.15 19.58
C ARG A 95 2.46 13.63 19.61
N ALA A 96 3.74 13.95 19.88
CA ALA A 96 4.24 15.32 19.78
C ALA A 96 4.18 15.86 18.35
N MET A 97 4.43 15.02 17.33
CA MET A 97 4.30 15.40 15.93
C MET A 97 2.83 15.65 15.55
N VAL A 98 1.91 14.81 16.00
CA VAL A 98 0.46 15.05 15.82
C VAL A 98 0.06 16.40 16.43
N ARG A 99 0.46 16.65 17.69
CA ARG A 99 0.16 17.93 18.37
C ARG A 99 0.79 19.15 17.66
N LYS A 100 1.98 18.99 17.07
CA LYS A 100 2.60 20.00 16.22
C LYS A 100 1.73 20.30 15.00
N GLY A 101 1.19 19.27 14.32
CA GLY A 101 0.27 19.46 13.21
C GLY A 101 -0.98 20.23 13.62
N ILE A 102 -1.57 19.89 14.77
CA ILE A 102 -2.73 20.60 15.34
C ILE A 102 -2.37 22.07 15.62
N ALA A 103 -1.24 22.33 16.27
CA ALA A 103 -0.78 23.68 16.61
C ALA A 103 -0.45 24.54 15.36
N ASN A 104 -0.05 23.90 14.25
CA ASN A 104 0.17 24.55 12.97
C ASN A 104 -1.13 24.87 12.22
N GLY A 105 -2.29 24.61 12.79
CA GLY A 105 -3.58 24.89 12.19
C GLY A 105 -3.91 24.03 10.96
N LEU A 106 -3.34 22.82 10.89
CA LEU A 106 -3.65 21.91 9.79
C LEU A 106 -5.11 21.45 9.86
N VAL A 107 -5.75 21.36 8.69
CA VAL A 107 -7.13 20.88 8.53
C VAL A 107 -7.14 19.64 7.64
N ALA A 108 -7.96 18.67 7.99
CA ALA A 108 -8.21 17.49 7.16
C ALA A 108 -9.59 17.60 6.48
N GLU A 109 -9.61 17.44 5.18
CA GLU A 109 -10.79 17.55 4.34
C GLU A 109 -11.01 16.24 3.57
N VAL A 110 -12.28 15.84 3.41
CA VAL A 110 -12.66 14.73 2.54
C VAL A 110 -12.90 15.27 1.13
N ASP A 111 -12.19 14.72 0.17
CA ASP A 111 -12.23 15.19 -1.23
C ASP A 111 -13.37 14.54 -2.02
N ALA A 112 -14.09 15.37 -2.77
CA ALA A 112 -15.08 14.90 -3.74
C ALA A 112 -14.43 14.22 -4.96
N THR A 113 -13.19 14.58 -5.30
CA THR A 113 -12.43 14.04 -6.45
C THR A 113 -11.06 13.51 -6.01
N ILE A 114 -10.33 12.90 -6.95
CA ILE A 114 -8.97 12.41 -6.70
C ILE A 114 -7.88 13.45 -7.04
N ASP A 115 -8.22 14.67 -7.40
CA ASP A 115 -7.28 15.59 -8.05
C ASP A 115 -6.14 16.02 -7.11
N ARG A 116 -6.46 16.47 -5.89
CA ARG A 116 -5.44 16.86 -4.88
C ARG A 116 -4.58 15.66 -4.49
N PHE A 117 -5.24 14.51 -4.27
CA PHE A 117 -4.55 13.26 -3.97
C PHE A 117 -3.58 12.88 -5.09
N PHE A 118 -4.05 12.85 -6.35
CA PHE A 118 -3.21 12.41 -7.46
C PHE A 118 -2.00 13.34 -7.67
N ALA A 119 -2.19 14.64 -7.53
CA ALA A 119 -1.09 15.60 -7.62
C ALA A 119 -0.01 15.33 -6.57
N LEU A 120 -0.41 15.18 -5.30
CA LEU A 120 0.51 14.86 -4.20
C LEU A 120 1.15 13.48 -4.33
N TYR A 121 0.37 12.47 -4.74
CA TYR A 121 0.86 11.10 -4.93
C TYR A 121 1.90 11.02 -6.05
N ALA A 122 1.58 11.59 -7.22
CA ALA A 122 2.47 11.55 -8.39
C ALA A 122 3.80 12.27 -8.12
N ASP A 123 3.76 13.45 -7.49
CA ASP A 123 4.95 14.16 -7.06
C ASP A 123 5.76 13.37 -6.03
N ASN A 124 5.11 12.80 -5.02
CA ASN A 124 5.76 12.05 -3.96
C ASN A 124 6.49 10.81 -4.51
N VAL A 125 5.83 9.97 -5.32
CA VAL A 125 6.46 8.77 -5.87
C VAL A 125 7.56 9.14 -6.88
N HIS A 126 7.40 10.21 -7.65
CA HIS A 126 8.43 10.72 -8.57
C HIS A 126 9.69 11.13 -7.81
N ARG A 127 9.58 11.91 -6.73
CA ARG A 127 10.71 12.28 -5.85
C ARG A 127 11.41 11.07 -5.24
N HIS A 128 10.69 9.96 -5.05
CA HIS A 128 11.27 8.68 -4.61
C HIS A 128 11.86 7.84 -5.75
N GLY A 129 11.71 8.27 -7.01
CA GLY A 129 12.23 7.56 -8.18
C GLY A 129 11.37 6.36 -8.58
N THR A 130 10.09 6.40 -8.25
CA THR A 130 9.11 5.34 -8.55
C THR A 130 8.09 5.86 -9.58
N PRO A 131 7.77 5.09 -10.64
CA PRO A 131 6.69 5.45 -11.56
C PRO A 131 5.34 5.48 -10.85
N ALA A 132 4.53 6.51 -11.17
CA ALA A 132 3.18 6.64 -10.64
C ALA A 132 2.20 5.69 -11.37
N MET A 133 1.23 5.16 -10.62
CA MET A 133 0.01 4.59 -11.21
C MET A 133 -0.74 5.67 -11.99
N PRO A 134 -1.45 5.34 -13.08
CA PRO A 134 -2.20 6.32 -13.84
C PRO A 134 -3.37 6.90 -13.04
N ARG A 135 -3.72 8.18 -13.27
CA ARG A 135 -4.86 8.83 -12.62
C ARG A 135 -6.17 8.01 -12.77
N ARG A 136 -6.39 7.43 -13.95
CA ARG A 136 -7.56 6.58 -14.23
C ARG A 136 -7.66 5.35 -13.32
N TYR A 137 -6.53 4.83 -12.80
CA TYR A 137 -6.53 3.72 -11.86
C TYR A 137 -7.20 4.11 -10.54
N PHE A 138 -6.85 5.26 -9.98
CA PHE A 138 -7.46 5.78 -8.74
C PHE A 138 -8.92 6.19 -8.93
N GLN A 139 -9.25 6.73 -10.12
CA GLN A 139 -10.64 7.01 -10.45
C GLN A 139 -11.47 5.72 -10.49
N ALA A 140 -10.97 4.69 -11.17
CA ALA A 140 -11.64 3.38 -11.22
C ALA A 140 -11.82 2.75 -9.82
N LEU A 141 -10.83 2.88 -8.92
CA LEU A 141 -10.97 2.43 -7.54
C LEU A 141 -12.11 3.17 -6.82
N ARG A 142 -12.22 4.48 -6.98
CA ARG A 142 -13.31 5.23 -6.37
C ARG A 142 -14.67 4.90 -6.97
N ASP A 143 -14.75 4.72 -8.28
CA ASP A 143 -15.99 4.40 -8.97
C ASP A 143 -16.48 3.00 -8.57
N GLU A 144 -15.57 2.02 -8.45
CA GLU A 144 -15.89 0.64 -8.08
C GLU A 144 -16.26 0.48 -6.61
N PHE A 145 -15.49 1.09 -5.70
CA PHE A 145 -15.69 0.95 -4.25
C PHE A 145 -16.67 1.98 -3.68
N GLY A 146 -17.00 3.03 -4.43
CA GLY A 146 -17.99 4.04 -4.04
C GLY A 146 -17.71 4.63 -2.65
N ARG A 147 -18.66 4.50 -1.73
CA ARG A 147 -18.56 5.00 -0.34
C ARG A 147 -17.47 4.30 0.49
N ASP A 148 -17.04 3.12 0.06
CA ASP A 148 -16.00 2.35 0.76
C ASP A 148 -14.58 2.74 0.31
N CYS A 149 -14.46 3.78 -0.55
CA CYS A 149 -13.18 4.38 -0.97
C CYS A 149 -13.24 5.90 -0.80
N GLU A 150 -12.41 6.45 0.07
CA GLU A 150 -12.39 7.87 0.41
C GLU A 150 -11.00 8.47 0.20
N VAL A 151 -10.96 9.73 -0.18
CA VAL A 151 -9.73 10.54 -0.19
C VAL A 151 -9.80 11.56 0.93
N LEU A 152 -8.77 11.59 1.79
CA LEU A 152 -8.61 12.58 2.83
C LEU A 152 -7.34 13.39 2.54
N THR A 153 -7.49 14.71 2.43
CA THR A 153 -6.38 15.64 2.18
C THR A 153 -6.19 16.59 3.35
N VAL A 154 -4.95 16.71 3.80
CA VAL A 154 -4.54 17.69 4.81
C VAL A 154 -4.07 18.96 4.10
N VAL A 155 -4.62 20.08 4.51
CA VAL A 155 -4.27 21.41 4.01
C VAL A 155 -3.65 22.27 5.12
N GLY A 156 -2.79 23.19 4.73
CA GLY A 156 -2.27 24.24 5.59
C GLY A 156 -3.32 25.32 5.87
N SER A 157 -3.00 26.25 6.77
CA SER A 157 -3.86 27.40 7.10
C SER A 157 -4.13 28.33 5.91
N ASP A 158 -3.30 28.28 4.89
CA ASP A 158 -3.44 29.00 3.61
C ASP A 158 -4.23 28.21 2.54
N GLY A 159 -4.75 27.02 2.89
CA GLY A 159 -5.45 26.12 1.98
C GLY A 159 -4.55 25.28 1.07
N THR A 160 -3.22 25.37 1.20
CA THR A 160 -2.28 24.59 0.39
C THR A 160 -2.37 23.10 0.75
N PRO A 161 -2.59 22.18 -0.23
CA PRO A 161 -2.56 20.74 0.02
C PRO A 161 -1.14 20.27 0.37
N LEU A 162 -1.00 19.59 1.51
CA LEU A 162 0.29 19.15 2.04
C LEU A 162 0.45 17.65 2.07
N SER A 163 -0.62 16.91 2.36
CA SER A 163 -0.57 15.46 2.52
C SER A 163 -1.93 14.85 2.21
N SER A 164 -1.97 13.75 1.47
CA SER A 164 -3.22 13.12 1.10
C SER A 164 -3.13 11.60 1.18
N VAL A 165 -4.27 10.94 1.42
CA VAL A 165 -4.38 9.51 1.47
C VAL A 165 -5.69 9.04 0.83
N LEU A 166 -5.60 8.02 -0.04
CA LEU A 166 -6.72 7.25 -0.52
C LEU A 166 -6.86 6.03 0.40
N THR A 167 -8.05 5.87 0.96
CA THR A 167 -8.35 4.92 2.03
C THR A 167 -9.51 4.03 1.62
N PHE A 168 -9.42 2.75 1.95
CA PHE A 168 -10.55 1.82 1.84
C PHE A 168 -11.14 1.54 3.22
N TYR A 169 -12.44 1.28 3.22
CA TYR A 169 -13.20 0.80 4.36
C TYR A 169 -13.76 -0.58 4.03
N PHE A 170 -13.58 -1.52 4.93
CA PHE A 170 -14.13 -2.85 4.76
C PHE A 170 -14.59 -3.40 6.12
N ARG A 171 -15.91 -3.67 6.26
CA ARG A 171 -16.51 -4.08 7.53
C ARG A 171 -16.20 -3.06 8.63
N ASP A 172 -15.40 -3.45 9.62
CA ASP A 172 -15.00 -2.64 10.76
C ASP A 172 -13.51 -2.18 10.69
N GLU A 173 -12.94 -2.21 9.49
CA GLU A 173 -11.53 -1.86 9.24
C GLU A 173 -11.38 -0.61 8.37
N VAL A 174 -10.34 0.16 8.63
CA VAL A 174 -9.86 1.28 7.80
C VAL A 174 -8.46 0.98 7.28
N LEU A 175 -8.27 1.10 5.95
CA LEU A 175 -7.04 0.78 5.25
C LEU A 175 -6.52 1.99 4.46
N PRO A 176 -5.64 2.83 5.02
CA PRO A 176 -4.93 3.87 4.26
C PRO A 176 -3.97 3.22 3.26
N TYR A 177 -4.34 3.24 1.99
CA TYR A 177 -3.72 2.38 0.99
C TYR A 177 -2.68 3.09 0.13
N TYR A 178 -3.02 4.23 -0.43
CA TYR A 178 -2.13 5.07 -1.22
C TYR A 178 -2.02 6.45 -0.63
N ALA A 179 -0.80 6.94 -0.47
CA ALA A 179 -0.57 8.26 0.11
C ALA A 179 0.45 9.06 -0.69
N GLY A 180 0.34 10.37 -0.62
CA GLY A 180 1.31 11.31 -1.18
C GLY A 180 1.46 12.51 -0.28
N ASP A 181 2.70 12.97 -0.13
CA ASP A 181 3.07 14.10 0.71
C ASP A 181 3.85 15.11 -0.12
N ALA A 182 3.50 16.40 -0.02
CA ALA A 182 4.34 17.49 -0.52
C ALA A 182 5.68 17.52 0.25
N GLU A 183 6.71 18.10 -0.34
CA GLU A 183 7.99 18.26 0.35
C GLU A 183 7.85 19.09 1.65
N ALA A 184 7.02 20.10 1.64
CA ALA A 184 6.70 20.95 2.79
C ALA A 184 6.00 20.22 3.95
N ALA A 185 5.38 19.06 3.69
CA ALA A 185 4.67 18.26 4.72
C ALA A 185 5.56 17.87 5.91
N ARG A 186 6.87 17.72 5.69
CA ARG A 186 7.83 17.37 6.77
C ARG A 186 7.91 18.45 7.84
N HIS A 187 7.93 19.71 7.44
CA HIS A 187 8.09 20.83 8.35
C HIS A 187 6.82 21.14 9.13
N SER A 188 5.66 20.89 8.54
CA SER A 188 4.34 21.11 9.14
C SER A 188 3.82 19.95 9.98
N ALA A 189 4.47 18.77 9.95
CA ALA A 189 3.99 17.51 10.51
C ALA A 189 2.68 16.99 9.87
N ALA A 190 2.43 17.34 8.60
CA ALA A 190 1.19 17.02 7.91
C ALA A 190 0.98 15.51 7.73
N ASN A 191 2.06 14.72 7.56
CA ASN A 191 1.94 13.27 7.44
C ASN A 191 1.44 12.62 8.75
N ASP A 192 1.96 13.02 9.90
CA ASP A 192 1.47 12.54 11.20
C ASP A 192 0.05 13.00 11.47
N PHE A 193 -0.25 14.27 11.16
CA PHE A 193 -1.60 14.81 11.31
C PHE A 193 -2.62 14.10 10.40
N LYS A 194 -2.26 13.74 9.16
CA LYS A 194 -3.09 12.97 8.24
C LYS A 194 -3.56 11.65 8.85
N TYR A 195 -2.64 10.87 9.39
CA TYR A 195 -3.00 9.58 9.98
C TYR A 195 -3.75 9.71 11.30
N TRP A 196 -3.48 10.77 12.04
CA TRP A 196 -4.29 11.12 13.20
C TRP A 196 -5.72 11.49 12.81
N ALA A 197 -5.90 12.37 11.82
CA ALA A 197 -7.22 12.76 11.33
C ALA A 197 -8.01 11.54 10.81
N LEU A 198 -7.34 10.62 10.11
CA LEU A 198 -7.96 9.36 9.67
C LEU A 198 -8.33 8.46 10.85
N MET A 199 -7.48 8.35 11.88
CA MET A 199 -7.77 7.57 13.11
C MET A 199 -9.00 8.12 13.83
N ARG A 200 -9.08 9.45 14.01
CA ARG A 200 -10.24 10.12 14.60
C ARG A 200 -11.52 9.83 13.82
N ARG A 201 -11.45 9.93 12.49
CA ARG A 201 -12.58 9.65 11.62
C ARG A 201 -13.03 8.20 11.73
N ALA A 202 -12.10 7.26 11.73
CA ALA A 202 -12.38 5.83 11.92
C ALA A 202 -13.01 5.54 13.30
N CYS A 203 -12.49 6.16 14.36
CA CYS A 203 -13.04 6.09 15.70
C CYS A 203 -14.49 6.60 15.76
N ALA A 204 -14.75 7.77 15.17
CA ALA A 204 -16.10 8.37 15.11
C ALA A 204 -17.11 7.51 14.32
N GLN A 205 -16.63 6.73 13.34
CA GLN A 205 -17.45 5.76 12.59
C GLN A 205 -17.64 4.41 13.32
N GLY A 206 -17.00 4.22 14.47
CA GLY A 206 -17.08 2.99 15.25
C GLY A 206 -16.27 1.82 14.68
N LEU A 207 -15.30 2.10 13.81
CA LEU A 207 -14.41 1.08 13.26
C LEU A 207 -13.51 0.51 14.35
N LYS A 208 -13.08 -0.74 14.17
CA LYS A 208 -12.35 -1.52 15.19
C LYS A 208 -10.88 -1.68 14.88
N VAL A 209 -10.48 -1.66 13.61
CA VAL A 209 -9.11 -1.96 13.19
C VAL A 209 -8.57 -0.88 12.25
N PHE A 210 -7.37 -0.39 12.58
CA PHE A 210 -6.58 0.43 11.70
C PHE A 210 -5.50 -0.46 11.05
N ASP A 211 -5.66 -0.74 9.76
CA ASP A 211 -4.71 -1.53 8.97
C ASP A 211 -3.82 -0.63 8.12
N TYR A 212 -2.61 -0.38 8.59
CA TYR A 212 -1.60 0.38 7.85
C TYR A 212 -1.06 -0.36 6.61
N GLY A 213 -1.45 -1.61 6.43
CA GLY A 213 -1.01 -2.44 5.34
C GLY A 213 0.49 -2.72 5.34
N ARG A 214 0.94 -3.22 4.19
CA ARG A 214 2.29 -3.74 3.98
C ARG A 214 3.38 -2.68 4.12
N SER A 215 4.50 -3.11 4.69
CA SER A 215 5.80 -2.45 4.54
C SER A 215 6.91 -3.47 4.33
N LYS A 216 7.93 -3.06 3.61
CA LYS A 216 9.16 -3.82 3.52
C LYS A 216 10.00 -3.57 4.76
N GLN A 217 10.56 -4.63 5.34
CA GLN A 217 11.45 -4.54 6.50
C GLN A 217 12.65 -3.62 6.21
N GLY A 218 13.06 -2.84 7.20
CA GLY A 218 14.20 -1.92 7.11
C GLY A 218 13.94 -0.63 6.32
N THR A 219 12.71 -0.35 5.86
CA THR A 219 12.37 0.88 5.15
C THR A 219 11.89 1.99 6.08
N GLY A 220 11.86 3.24 5.56
CA GLY A 220 11.31 4.39 6.29
C GLY A 220 9.84 4.21 6.65
N SER A 221 9.03 3.60 5.77
CA SER A 221 7.62 3.31 6.05
C SER A 221 7.44 2.27 7.17
N TYR A 222 8.31 1.26 7.22
CA TYR A 222 8.36 0.30 8.32
C TYR A 222 8.65 1.00 9.65
N SER A 223 9.70 1.82 9.69
CA SER A 223 10.10 2.56 10.89
C SER A 223 9.02 3.54 11.33
N PHE A 224 8.36 4.23 10.38
CA PHE A 224 7.27 5.15 10.67
C PHE A 224 6.10 4.43 11.39
N LYS A 225 5.65 3.29 10.87
CA LYS A 225 4.54 2.52 11.47
C LYS A 225 4.90 1.97 12.85
N LYS A 226 6.13 1.47 13.04
CA LYS A 226 6.63 1.10 14.38
C LYS A 226 6.62 2.26 15.35
N ASN A 227 7.09 3.42 14.91
CA ASN A 227 7.11 4.63 15.73
C ASN A 227 5.71 5.09 16.13
N TRP A 228 4.68 4.74 15.37
CA TRP A 228 3.27 4.96 15.69
C TRP A 228 2.68 3.91 16.67
N GLY A 229 3.49 2.96 17.13
CA GLY A 229 3.10 1.93 18.09
C GLY A 229 2.32 0.78 17.46
N PHE A 230 2.57 0.51 16.18
CA PHE A 230 2.06 -0.68 15.50
C PHE A 230 3.13 -1.77 15.53
N GLU A 231 2.72 -3.00 15.84
CA GLU A 231 3.62 -4.14 15.80
C GLU A 231 3.60 -4.79 14.41
N PRO A 232 4.78 -5.14 13.86
CA PRO A 232 4.88 -5.80 12.57
C PRO A 232 4.45 -7.26 12.67
N THR A 233 3.56 -7.69 11.78
CA THR A 233 3.16 -9.09 11.61
C THR A 233 3.67 -9.58 10.26
N PRO A 234 4.39 -10.71 10.18
CA PRO A 234 4.87 -11.27 8.91
C PRO A 234 3.74 -11.51 7.91
N LEU A 235 4.03 -11.30 6.64
CA LEU A 235 3.19 -11.72 5.51
C LEU A 235 3.83 -12.93 4.84
N HIS A 236 3.01 -13.87 4.44
CA HIS A 236 3.47 -15.14 3.85
C HIS A 236 3.22 -15.12 2.34
N TYR A 237 4.17 -14.52 1.60
CA TYR A 237 4.16 -14.57 0.14
C TYR A 237 4.87 -15.82 -0.30
N GLU A 238 4.07 -16.83 -0.68
CA GLU A 238 4.50 -18.18 -1.00
C GLU A 238 4.61 -18.34 -2.51
N TYR A 239 5.67 -19.01 -2.96
CA TYR A 239 6.00 -19.15 -4.37
C TYR A 239 6.09 -20.61 -4.77
N ARG A 240 5.32 -21.02 -5.78
CA ARG A 240 5.59 -22.26 -6.51
C ARG A 240 6.41 -21.94 -7.74
N LEU A 241 7.63 -22.44 -7.78
CA LEU A 241 8.57 -22.22 -8.88
C LEU A 241 8.42 -23.32 -9.93
N TYR A 242 8.37 -22.95 -11.22
CA TYR A 242 8.24 -23.88 -12.36
C TYR A 242 9.45 -23.85 -13.28
N LYS A 243 9.95 -22.65 -13.61
CA LYS A 243 11.06 -22.41 -14.54
C LYS A 243 12.16 -21.55 -13.94
N ARG A 244 12.21 -21.51 -12.63
CA ARG A 244 13.19 -20.75 -11.85
C ARG A 244 13.63 -21.55 -10.64
N ASP A 245 14.87 -21.34 -10.21
CA ASP A 245 15.44 -21.95 -9.02
C ASP A 245 15.33 -21.05 -7.78
N ALA A 246 14.91 -19.79 -7.95
CA ALA A 246 14.81 -18.82 -6.86
C ALA A 246 13.65 -17.84 -7.07
N ILE A 247 13.14 -17.29 -5.96
CA ILE A 247 12.12 -16.25 -5.95
C ILE A 247 12.58 -15.02 -6.76
N PRO A 248 11.71 -14.40 -7.59
CA PRO A 248 12.04 -13.19 -8.34
C PRO A 248 12.47 -12.05 -7.43
N GLN A 249 13.64 -11.47 -7.69
CA GLN A 249 14.20 -10.35 -6.91
C GLN A 249 13.86 -9.00 -7.58
N ASN A 250 12.60 -8.60 -7.54
CA ASN A 250 12.12 -7.32 -8.10
C ASN A 250 12.24 -6.17 -7.07
N ASN A 251 13.42 -6.07 -6.42
CA ASN A 251 13.64 -5.10 -5.38
C ASN A 251 14.27 -3.82 -5.94
N PRO A 252 13.66 -2.62 -5.79
CA PRO A 252 14.26 -1.33 -6.18
C PRO A 252 15.61 -1.04 -5.53
N ALA A 253 15.92 -1.65 -4.38
CA ALA A 253 17.23 -1.51 -3.74
C ALA A 253 18.36 -2.25 -4.48
N ASN A 254 18.05 -3.04 -5.50
CA ASN A 254 19.06 -3.69 -6.33
C ASN A 254 19.84 -2.64 -7.12
N ALA A 255 21.18 -2.75 -7.13
CA ALA A 255 22.08 -1.81 -7.80
C ALA A 255 21.74 -1.56 -9.29
N LYS A 256 21.19 -2.56 -9.98
CA LYS A 256 20.76 -2.42 -11.38
C LYS A 256 19.66 -1.37 -11.60
N TYR A 257 18.86 -1.06 -10.59
CA TYR A 257 17.78 -0.06 -10.70
C TYR A 257 18.22 1.33 -10.27
N ARG A 258 19.41 1.49 -9.66
CA ARG A 258 19.89 2.79 -9.15
C ARG A 258 19.98 3.85 -10.24
N LEU A 259 20.59 3.53 -11.37
CA LEU A 259 20.68 4.46 -12.50
C LEU A 259 19.31 4.83 -13.07
N PHE A 260 18.39 3.87 -13.15
CA PHE A 260 17.01 4.12 -13.56
C PHE A 260 16.32 5.08 -12.58
N ILE A 261 16.43 4.85 -11.27
CA ILE A 261 15.85 5.70 -10.22
C ILE A 261 16.39 7.14 -10.31
N GLU A 262 17.71 7.30 -10.50
CA GLU A 262 18.33 8.62 -10.65
C GLU A 262 17.87 9.35 -11.92
N ALA A 263 17.80 8.66 -13.05
CA ALA A 263 17.28 9.20 -14.31
C ALA A 263 15.81 9.58 -14.18
N TRP A 264 15.01 8.73 -13.51
CA TRP A 264 13.59 8.97 -13.27
C TRP A 264 13.34 10.23 -12.45
N ARG A 265 14.11 10.44 -11.37
CA ARG A 265 14.02 11.65 -10.53
C ARG A 265 14.32 12.94 -11.26
N ARG A 266 15.13 12.89 -12.31
CA ARG A 266 15.53 14.05 -13.12
C ARG A 266 14.55 14.32 -14.28
N MET A 267 13.68 13.37 -14.58
CA MET A 267 12.72 13.51 -15.67
C MET A 267 11.62 14.53 -15.28
N PRO A 268 11.17 15.39 -16.22
CA PRO A 268 10.00 16.25 -15.96
C PRO A 268 8.77 15.42 -15.55
N ILE A 269 8.07 15.83 -14.51
CA ILE A 269 6.96 15.06 -13.92
C ILE A 269 5.84 14.75 -14.93
N GLY A 270 5.56 15.67 -15.87
CA GLY A 270 4.59 15.44 -16.95
C GLY A 270 4.97 14.24 -17.82
N LEU A 271 6.25 14.12 -18.18
CA LEU A 271 6.77 12.99 -18.96
C LEU A 271 6.79 11.71 -18.12
N ALA A 272 7.18 11.80 -16.84
CA ALA A 272 7.15 10.67 -15.91
C ALA A 272 5.73 10.12 -15.74
N ASN A 273 4.71 10.98 -15.64
CA ASN A 273 3.30 10.58 -15.54
C ASN A 273 2.74 9.99 -16.85
N LEU A 274 3.31 10.34 -18.00
CA LEU A 274 2.94 9.74 -19.28
C LEU A 274 3.53 8.34 -19.45
N ILE A 275 4.81 8.16 -19.12
CA ILE A 275 5.54 6.90 -19.32
C ILE A 275 5.30 5.91 -18.15
N GLY A 276 5.19 6.42 -16.92
CA GLY A 276 5.07 5.64 -15.69
C GLY A 276 4.03 4.53 -15.72
N PRO A 277 2.79 4.79 -16.19
CA PRO A 277 1.74 3.77 -16.31
C PRO A 277 2.13 2.54 -17.12
N HIS A 278 2.94 2.72 -18.16
CA HIS A 278 3.39 1.61 -19.02
C HIS A 278 4.44 0.72 -18.33
N ILE A 279 5.17 1.26 -17.36
CA ILE A 279 6.15 0.53 -16.57
C ILE A 279 5.47 -0.14 -15.39
N VAL A 280 4.68 0.62 -14.61
CA VAL A 280 4.12 0.16 -13.34
C VAL A 280 3.13 -1.00 -13.49
N ARG A 281 2.36 -1.05 -14.59
CA ARG A 281 1.41 -2.15 -14.88
C ARG A 281 2.06 -3.53 -14.90
N ASN A 282 3.39 -3.59 -15.08
CA ASN A 282 4.15 -4.82 -15.17
C ASN A 282 4.90 -5.15 -13.86
N LEU A 283 4.77 -4.31 -12.82
CA LEU A 283 5.49 -4.51 -11.56
C LEU A 283 4.73 -5.42 -10.56
N GLY A 284 3.49 -5.68 -10.77
CA GLY A 284 2.64 -6.70 -10.10
C GLY A 284 2.62 -6.72 -8.58
#